data_5445084bdf19cd173d11b909cffbd113
#
_entry.id   5445084bdf19cd173d11b909cffbd113
#
_cell.length_a   1.000
_cell.length_b   1.000
_cell.length_c   1.000
_cell.angle_alpha   90.00
_cell.angle_beta   90.00
_cell.angle_gamma   90.00
#
_symmetry.space_group_name_H-M   'P 1'
#
loop_
_entity.id
_entity.type
_entity.pdbx_description
1 polymer ?
#
loop_
_entity_poly.entity_id
_entity_poly.type
_entity_poly.pdbx_seq_one_letter_code
_entity_poly.pdbx_strand_id
1 'polypeptide(L)'
;TPTVVPTATPTLKPTATPAVTSTLKPTTIPTAIPTVIPTATPNLANNKITAMINSNNKLDVTLDFENVDMNDVNVYIAFKNDGKLVGLKMPQTSELKGIELIDKEYTDIEVYAWNNKQKPYANIVRIVNNVQ
;
A
#
# COMPACT_ATOMS: atom_id res chain seq x y z
N THR A 1 74.14 -63.05 11.27
CA THR A 1 73.80 -61.70 10.78
C THR A 1 72.33 -61.45 10.93
N PRO A 2 71.90 -60.46 11.73
CA PRO A 2 70.50 -60.16 11.88
C PRO A 2 69.98 -59.61 10.57
N THR A 3 68.91 -60.23 10.03
CA THR A 3 68.27 -59.77 8.87
C THR A 3 67.22 -58.78 9.31
N VAL A 4 67.32 -57.55 8.89
CA VAL A 4 66.31 -56.54 9.13
C VAL A 4 65.18 -56.80 8.19
N VAL A 5 64.03 -57.16 8.76
CA VAL A 5 62.82 -57.32 8.03
C VAL A 5 62.21 -55.90 7.77
N PRO A 6 61.98 -55.53 6.54
CA PRO A 6 61.41 -54.26 6.28
C PRO A 6 59.95 -54.26 6.81
N THR A 7 59.71 -53.38 7.73
CA THR A 7 58.34 -53.15 8.26
C THR A 7 57.56 -52.45 7.21
N ALA A 8 56.49 -53.06 6.74
CA ALA A 8 55.59 -52.45 5.82
C ALA A 8 54.93 -51.19 6.45
N THR A 9 55.24 -50.06 5.83
CA THR A 9 54.59 -48.82 6.28
C THR A 9 53.10 -48.87 5.91
N PRO A 10 52.20 -48.63 6.87
CA PRO A 10 50.79 -48.64 6.58
C PRO A 10 50.51 -47.52 5.58
N THR A 11 49.97 -47.89 4.45
CA THR A 11 49.47 -46.93 3.47
C THR A 11 48.20 -46.36 3.98
N LEU A 12 48.21 -45.07 4.24
CA LEU A 12 46.99 -44.37 4.61
C LEU A 12 46.04 -44.38 3.42
N LYS A 13 44.92 -45.05 3.61
CA LYS A 13 43.87 -45.03 2.62
C LYS A 13 43.28 -43.62 2.55
N PRO A 14 43.21 -43.00 1.40
CA PRO A 14 42.56 -41.71 1.31
C PRO A 14 41.08 -41.86 1.68
N THR A 15 40.69 -41.13 2.71
CA THR A 15 39.30 -41.03 3.09
C THR A 15 38.62 -40.13 2.08
N ALA A 16 37.69 -40.71 1.35
CA ALA A 16 36.85 -39.90 0.47
C ALA A 16 36.07 -38.88 1.30
N THR A 17 36.36 -37.63 1.05
CA THR A 17 35.58 -36.53 1.65
C THR A 17 34.21 -36.56 1.02
N PRO A 18 33.13 -36.68 1.79
CA PRO A 18 31.79 -36.61 1.22
C PRO A 18 31.63 -35.26 0.56
N ALA A 19 31.27 -35.27 -0.71
CA ALA A 19 30.88 -34.07 -1.42
C ALA A 19 29.62 -33.52 -0.77
N VAL A 20 29.74 -32.39 -0.12
CA VAL A 20 28.58 -31.69 0.38
C VAL A 20 27.86 -31.09 -0.81
N THR A 21 26.90 -31.80 -1.33
CA THR A 21 26.01 -31.23 -2.32
C THR A 21 25.01 -30.37 -1.58
N SER A 22 25.34 -29.13 -1.40
CA SER A 22 24.34 -28.18 -0.96
C SER A 22 23.38 -27.92 -2.12
N THR A 23 22.29 -28.64 -2.13
CA THR A 23 21.19 -28.30 -3.01
C THR A 23 20.53 -27.05 -2.47
N LEU A 24 21.01 -25.92 -2.92
CA LEU A 24 20.23 -24.72 -2.74
C LEU A 24 18.96 -24.87 -3.55
N LYS A 25 17.91 -25.22 -2.87
CA LYS A 25 16.59 -25.18 -3.48
C LYS A 25 16.35 -23.74 -3.89
N PRO A 26 16.18 -23.43 -5.17
CA PRO A 26 15.77 -22.09 -5.56
C PRO A 26 14.43 -21.82 -4.89
N THR A 27 14.45 -20.91 -3.97
CA THR A 27 13.21 -20.40 -3.42
C THR A 27 12.58 -19.55 -4.51
N THR A 28 11.74 -20.18 -5.31
CA THR A 28 10.87 -19.43 -6.18
C THR A 28 9.94 -18.66 -5.27
N ILE A 29 10.26 -17.41 -5.05
CA ILE A 29 9.32 -16.46 -4.50
C ILE A 29 8.17 -16.43 -5.50
N PRO A 30 6.97 -16.83 -5.11
CA PRO A 30 5.84 -16.68 -5.99
C PRO A 30 5.67 -15.20 -6.27
N THR A 31 6.04 -14.80 -7.46
CA THR A 31 5.83 -13.44 -7.96
C THR A 31 4.42 -13.29 -8.49
N ALA A 32 3.50 -14.11 -8.01
CA ALA A 32 2.10 -13.84 -8.24
C ALA A 32 1.74 -12.64 -7.38
N ILE A 33 1.95 -11.47 -7.92
CA ILE A 33 1.22 -10.31 -7.48
C ILE A 33 -0.24 -10.65 -7.73
N PRO A 34 -1.08 -10.78 -6.69
CA PRO A 34 -2.48 -10.94 -6.94
C PRO A 34 -2.90 -9.72 -7.73
N THR A 35 -3.12 -9.87 -9.01
CA THR A 35 -3.82 -8.90 -9.80
C THR A 35 -5.24 -8.94 -9.27
N VAL A 36 -5.51 -8.14 -8.26
CA VAL A 36 -6.87 -7.93 -7.82
C VAL A 36 -7.52 -7.13 -8.92
N ILE A 37 -8.08 -7.85 -9.85
CA ILE A 37 -9.05 -7.26 -10.76
C ILE A 37 -10.25 -6.94 -9.87
N PRO A 38 -10.62 -5.69 -9.67
CA PRO A 38 -11.85 -5.37 -8.98
C PRO A 38 -13.00 -5.91 -9.82
N THR A 39 -13.51 -7.06 -9.45
CA THR A 39 -14.50 -7.79 -10.22
C THR A 39 -15.92 -7.24 -10.03
N ALA A 40 -16.11 -6.27 -9.20
CA ALA A 40 -17.37 -5.56 -9.10
C ALA A 40 -17.05 -4.09 -8.91
N THR A 41 -17.29 -3.32 -9.94
CA THR A 41 -17.47 -1.89 -9.76
C THR A 41 -18.68 -1.76 -8.84
N PRO A 42 -18.52 -1.32 -7.58
CA PRO A 42 -19.68 -1.06 -6.76
C PRO A 42 -20.55 -0.08 -7.54
N ASN A 43 -21.86 -0.25 -7.48
CA ASN A 43 -22.77 0.68 -8.13
C ASN A 43 -22.67 2.02 -7.41
N LEU A 44 -21.72 2.84 -7.86
CA LEU A 44 -21.45 4.17 -7.30
C LEU A 44 -22.44 5.22 -7.81
N ALA A 45 -23.44 4.80 -8.61
CA ALA A 45 -24.31 5.71 -9.34
C ALA A 45 -25.09 6.67 -8.46
N ASN A 46 -25.40 6.25 -7.22
CA ASN A 46 -26.22 7.05 -6.31
C ASN A 46 -25.40 7.71 -5.20
N ASN A 47 -24.13 7.38 -5.07
CA ASN A 47 -23.28 7.94 -4.04
C ASN A 47 -22.39 9.04 -4.62
N LYS A 48 -22.42 10.20 -3.99
CA LYS A 48 -21.67 11.35 -4.45
C LYS A 48 -20.86 11.99 -3.32
N ILE A 49 -19.63 12.33 -3.62
CA ILE A 49 -18.80 13.22 -2.80
C ILE A 49 -18.79 14.59 -3.44
N THR A 50 -18.99 15.62 -2.65
CA THR A 50 -18.77 17.00 -3.07
C THR A 50 -17.73 17.61 -2.15
N ALA A 51 -16.75 18.27 -2.71
CA ALA A 51 -15.69 18.94 -1.94
C ALA A 51 -15.46 20.34 -2.51
N MET A 52 -15.31 21.32 -1.63
CA MET A 52 -15.04 22.70 -2.01
C MET A 52 -14.20 23.39 -0.95
N ILE A 53 -13.41 24.36 -1.37
CA ILE A 53 -12.74 25.29 -0.45
C ILE A 53 -13.69 26.46 -0.22
N ASN A 54 -14.01 26.68 1.04
CA ASN A 54 -14.93 27.74 1.43
C ASN A 54 -14.24 29.12 1.54
N SER A 55 -15.02 30.17 1.83
CA SER A 55 -14.53 31.54 1.95
C SER A 55 -13.48 31.74 3.06
N ASN A 56 -13.42 30.84 4.03
CA ASN A 56 -12.44 30.86 5.11
C ASN A 56 -11.17 30.07 4.78
N ASN A 57 -10.99 29.70 3.53
CA ASN A 57 -9.87 28.89 3.06
C ASN A 57 -9.77 27.51 3.76
N LYS A 58 -10.92 26.92 4.05
CA LYS A 58 -11.04 25.58 4.63
C LYS A 58 -11.77 24.66 3.69
N LEU A 59 -11.50 23.37 3.79
CA LEU A 59 -12.14 22.36 2.95
C LEU A 59 -13.46 21.90 3.59
N ASP A 60 -14.52 21.97 2.81
CA ASP A 60 -15.80 21.37 3.12
C ASP A 60 -16.05 20.16 2.25
N VAL A 61 -16.35 19.03 2.87
CA VAL A 61 -16.71 17.79 2.18
C VAL A 61 -18.17 17.45 2.50
N THR A 62 -18.91 17.06 1.50
CA THR A 62 -20.29 16.57 1.63
C THR A 62 -20.38 15.19 1.04
N LEU A 63 -20.93 14.26 1.81
CA LEU A 63 -21.22 12.89 1.38
C LEU A 63 -22.72 12.76 1.18
N ASP A 64 -23.12 12.51 -0.05
CA ASP A 64 -24.51 12.22 -0.42
C ASP A 64 -24.60 10.73 -0.76
N PHE A 65 -24.82 9.91 0.25
CA PHE A 65 -24.81 8.45 0.16
C PHE A 65 -26.17 7.89 0.51
N GLU A 66 -26.66 6.99 -0.33
CA GLU A 66 -27.91 6.27 -0.10
C GLU A 66 -27.63 4.87 0.46
N ASN A 67 -28.39 4.50 1.49
CA ASN A 67 -28.35 3.15 2.10
C ASN A 67 -26.95 2.71 2.55
N VAL A 68 -26.17 3.64 3.05
CA VAL A 68 -24.81 3.39 3.55
C VAL A 68 -24.76 3.63 5.06
N ASP A 69 -24.16 2.69 5.78
CA ASP A 69 -23.84 2.90 7.20
C ASP A 69 -22.64 3.85 7.30
N MET A 70 -22.90 5.06 7.80
CA MET A 70 -21.85 6.08 7.94
C MET A 70 -20.74 5.67 8.91
N ASN A 71 -20.97 4.70 9.78
CA ASN A 71 -19.92 4.13 10.65
C ASN A 71 -18.93 3.26 9.88
N ASP A 72 -19.31 2.79 8.70
CA ASP A 72 -18.43 2.03 7.80
C ASP A 72 -17.71 2.92 6.78
N VAL A 73 -17.94 4.23 6.82
CA VAL A 73 -17.33 5.18 5.88
C VAL A 73 -16.08 5.79 6.46
N ASN A 74 -14.96 5.61 5.76
CA ASN A 74 -13.70 6.26 6.05
C ASN A 74 -13.40 7.27 4.97
N VAL A 75 -13.21 8.52 5.36
CA VAL A 75 -12.86 9.61 4.45
C VAL A 75 -11.36 9.86 4.50
N TYR A 76 -10.76 9.91 3.33
CA TYR A 76 -9.35 10.22 3.16
C TYR A 76 -9.23 11.46 2.29
N ILE A 77 -8.45 12.41 2.76
CA ILE A 77 -8.15 13.64 2.04
C ILE A 77 -6.65 13.65 1.77
N ALA A 78 -6.29 13.41 0.52
CA ALA A 78 -4.91 13.37 0.08
C ALA A 78 -4.53 14.69 -0.56
N PHE A 79 -3.47 15.31 -0.05
CA PHE A 79 -2.85 16.49 -0.64
C PHE A 79 -1.67 16.03 -1.48
N LYS A 80 -1.66 16.39 -2.73
CA LYS A 80 -0.61 15.99 -3.68
C LYS A 80 0.08 17.22 -4.26
N ASN A 81 1.36 17.10 -4.47
CA ASN A 81 2.15 18.06 -5.23
C ASN A 81 2.78 17.34 -6.42
N ASP A 82 2.40 17.72 -7.63
CA ASP A 82 2.82 17.07 -8.87
C ASP A 82 2.67 15.55 -8.84
N GLY A 83 1.53 15.08 -8.35
CA GLY A 83 1.20 13.66 -8.24
C GLY A 83 1.81 12.92 -7.04
N LYS A 84 2.66 13.56 -6.24
CA LYS A 84 3.24 12.98 -5.03
C LYS A 84 2.42 13.34 -3.80
N LEU A 85 2.18 12.36 -2.94
CA LEU A 85 1.49 12.60 -1.68
C LEU A 85 2.36 13.44 -0.75
N VAL A 86 1.86 14.60 -0.32
CA VAL A 86 2.55 15.50 0.62
C VAL A 86 1.82 15.65 1.94
N GLY A 87 0.56 15.24 1.99
CA GLY A 87 -0.22 15.23 3.21
C GLY A 87 -1.44 14.32 3.10
N LEU A 88 -1.88 13.79 4.23
CA LEU A 88 -3.07 12.96 4.33
C LEU A 88 -3.84 13.34 5.59
N LYS A 89 -5.13 13.53 5.45
CA LYS A 89 -6.05 13.72 6.57
C LYS A 89 -7.14 12.67 6.53
N MET A 90 -7.54 12.21 7.68
CA MET A 90 -8.59 11.21 7.85
C MET A 90 -9.62 11.75 8.85
N PRO A 91 -10.44 12.73 8.46
CA PRO A 91 -11.46 13.27 9.34
C PRO A 91 -12.55 12.24 9.61
N GLN A 92 -13.21 12.37 10.74
CA GLN A 92 -14.41 11.61 10.99
C GLN A 92 -15.57 12.12 10.12
N THR A 93 -16.54 11.27 9.85
CA THR A 93 -17.71 11.67 9.03
C THR A 93 -18.54 12.78 9.65
N SER A 94 -18.41 13.00 10.96
CA SER A 94 -19.02 14.13 11.67
C SER A 94 -18.25 15.45 11.53
N GLU A 95 -17.01 15.40 11.04
CA GLU A 95 -16.07 16.53 11.00
C GLU A 95 -15.64 16.90 9.56
N LEU A 96 -16.58 16.85 8.64
CA LEU A 96 -16.32 17.07 7.22
C LEU A 96 -16.45 18.54 6.77
N LYS A 97 -16.71 19.44 7.69
CA LYS A 97 -16.83 20.87 7.42
C LYS A 97 -15.70 21.64 8.11
N GLY A 98 -15.19 22.64 7.42
CA GLY A 98 -14.15 23.50 7.97
C GLY A 98 -12.83 22.78 8.23
N ILE A 99 -12.47 21.81 7.41
CA ILE A 99 -11.22 21.06 7.54
C ILE A 99 -10.05 21.98 7.19
N GLU A 100 -9.10 22.08 8.11
CA GLU A 100 -7.88 22.85 7.87
C GLU A 100 -7.06 22.25 6.74
N LEU A 101 -6.59 23.09 5.83
CA LEU A 101 -5.65 22.71 4.81
C LEU A 101 -4.25 22.46 5.41
N ILE A 102 -3.39 21.77 4.68
CA ILE A 102 -2.02 21.55 5.14
C ILE A 102 -1.15 22.79 4.90
N ASP A 103 -0.14 22.97 5.73
CA ASP A 103 0.85 24.04 5.61
C ASP A 103 2.06 23.60 4.76
N LYS A 104 1.76 23.02 3.60
CA LYS A 104 2.74 22.60 2.60
C LYS A 104 2.22 22.93 1.21
N GLU A 105 3.11 23.08 0.27
CA GLU A 105 2.72 23.26 -1.13
C GLU A 105 2.02 22.00 -1.65
N TYR A 106 0.91 22.20 -2.33
CA TYR A 106 0.17 21.14 -3.00
C TYR A 106 -0.50 21.70 -4.28
N THR A 107 -0.61 20.86 -5.26
CA THR A 107 -1.29 21.17 -6.53
C THR A 107 -2.71 20.66 -6.56
N ASP A 108 -2.98 19.58 -5.87
CA ASP A 108 -4.29 18.94 -5.85
C ASP A 108 -4.68 18.41 -4.49
N ILE A 109 -5.99 18.36 -4.28
CA ILE A 109 -6.62 17.64 -3.16
C ILE A 109 -7.51 16.57 -3.75
N GLU A 110 -7.34 15.33 -3.32
CA GLU A 110 -8.22 14.23 -3.68
C GLU A 110 -8.98 13.74 -2.45
N VAL A 111 -10.28 13.57 -2.60
CA VAL A 111 -11.15 13.10 -1.52
C VAL A 111 -11.68 11.72 -1.88
N TYR A 112 -11.50 10.80 -0.97
CA TYR A 112 -11.92 9.41 -1.09
C TYR A 112 -12.87 9.07 0.04
N ALA A 113 -13.85 8.23 -0.24
CA ALA A 113 -14.70 7.63 0.79
C ALA A 113 -14.73 6.12 0.55
N TRP A 114 -14.20 5.37 1.50
CA TRP A 114 -14.05 3.93 1.41
C TRP A 114 -14.73 3.24 2.60
N ASN A 115 -15.13 2.00 2.41
CA ASN A 115 -15.59 1.18 3.52
C ASN A 115 -14.42 0.59 4.34
N ASN A 116 -14.74 -0.09 5.44
CA ASN A 116 -13.73 -0.73 6.30
C ASN A 116 -12.94 -1.85 5.60
N LYS A 117 -13.40 -2.30 4.43
CA LYS A 117 -12.71 -3.27 3.57
C LYS A 117 -11.92 -2.61 2.44
N GLN A 118 -11.72 -1.30 2.54
CA GLN A 118 -11.00 -0.48 1.56
C GLN A 118 -11.61 -0.51 0.14
N LYS A 119 -12.93 -0.60 0.07
CA LYS A 119 -13.66 -0.46 -1.19
C LYS A 119 -14.28 0.93 -1.29
N PRO A 120 -14.24 1.56 -2.46
CA PRO A 120 -14.81 2.89 -2.62
C PRO A 120 -16.34 2.87 -2.52
N TYR A 121 -16.90 3.87 -1.89
CA TYR A 121 -18.34 4.15 -1.88
C TYR A 121 -18.77 5.10 -2.98
N ALA A 122 -17.86 5.93 -3.48
CA ALA A 122 -18.13 6.93 -4.49
C ALA A 122 -16.89 7.18 -5.35
N ASN A 123 -17.07 7.88 -6.46
CA ASN A 123 -15.97 8.35 -7.27
C ASN A 123 -15.12 9.36 -6.52
N ILE A 124 -13.83 9.36 -6.79
CA ILE A 124 -12.87 10.30 -6.22
C ILE A 124 -13.22 11.71 -6.70
N VAL A 125 -13.20 12.66 -5.78
CA VAL A 125 -13.29 14.09 -6.11
C VAL A 125 -11.90 14.70 -6.05
N ARG A 126 -11.54 15.41 -7.09
CA ARG A 126 -10.27 16.12 -7.21
C ARG A 126 -10.51 17.61 -7.28
N ILE A 127 -9.83 18.36 -6.43
CA ILE A 127 -9.78 19.82 -6.47
C ILE A 127 -8.38 20.20 -6.91
N VAL A 128 -8.27 20.92 -8.02
CA VAL A 128 -6.99 21.45 -8.49
C VAL A 128 -6.78 22.82 -7.85
N ASN A 129 -5.68 22.97 -7.17
CA ASN A 129 -5.30 24.24 -6.57
C ASN A 129 -4.62 25.09 -7.65
N ASN A 130 -5.39 25.99 -8.26
CA ASN A 130 -4.88 26.91 -9.30
C ASN A 130 -4.28 28.16 -8.68
N VAL A 131 -3.64 28.06 -7.53
CA VAL A 131 -2.91 29.19 -6.96
C VAL A 131 -1.68 29.42 -7.83
N GLN A 132 -1.76 30.47 -8.56
CA GLN A 132 -0.60 31.01 -9.29
C GLN A 132 0.24 31.87 -8.36
#